data_5efcbdd49f0069f7f775cd1097a98a60
#
_entry.id   5efcbdd49f0069f7f775cd1097a98a60
#
_cell.length_a   1.000
_cell.length_b   1.000
_cell.length_c   1.000
_cell.angle_alpha   90.00
_cell.angle_beta   90.00
_cell.angle_gamma   90.00
#
_symmetry.space_group_name_H-M   'P 1'
#
loop_
_entity.id
_entity.type
_entity.pdbx_description
1 polymer ?
#
loop_
_entity_poly.entity_id
_entity_poly.type
_entity_poly.pdbx_seq_one_letter_code
_entity_poly.pdbx_strand_id
1 'polypeptide(L)'
;MRLTGTDPTKPVSRSTTDELLAATEANLKKIAGRELKPDQQQTLAQIREFMEQSRQAAASGDLERGQNLASKARLLSDDLAKP
;
A
#
# COMPACT_ATOMS: atom_id res chain seq x y z
N MET A 1 -2.73 -23.68 -20.63
CA MET A 1 -2.99 -23.06 -20.18
C MET A 1 -2.56 -22.24 -19.38
N ARG A 2 -2.65 -21.63 -18.98
CA ARG A 2 -2.32 -20.80 -18.40
C ARG A 2 -2.68 -20.51 -17.32
N LEU A 3 -2.44 -20.27 -16.64
CA LEU A 3 -2.79 -19.94 -15.68
C LEU A 3 -2.90 -18.89 -15.34
N THR A 4 -3.33 -18.48 -14.80
CA THR A 4 -3.76 -17.41 -14.72
C THR A 4 -3.52 -16.77 -13.50
N GLY A 5 -3.57 -15.58 -13.27
CA GLY A 5 -3.57 -14.79 -12.11
C GLY A 5 -2.44 -14.87 -11.14
N THR A 6 -1.81 -15.95 -11.12
CA THR A 6 -0.73 -16.16 -10.19
C THR A 6 0.60 -16.25 -10.87
N ASP A 7 0.64 -15.83 -12.09
CA ASP A 7 1.87 -15.82 -12.84
C ASP A 7 2.87 -14.89 -12.16
N PRO A 8 3.99 -15.42 -11.65
CA PRO A 8 4.99 -14.57 -10.98
C PRO A 8 5.71 -13.65 -11.94
N THR A 9 5.57 -13.87 -13.23
CA THR A 9 6.18 -12.99 -14.22
C THR A 9 5.21 -11.93 -14.72
N LYS A 10 4.05 -11.87 -14.11
CA LYS A 10 3.05 -10.89 -14.50
C LYS A 10 3.63 -9.48 -14.41
N PRO A 11 3.46 -8.65 -15.43
CA PRO A 11 4.02 -7.30 -15.39
C PRO A 11 3.37 -6.46 -14.30
N VAL A 12 4.17 -5.57 -13.77
CA VAL A 12 3.66 -4.58 -12.83
C VAL A 12 2.67 -3.68 -13.55
N SER A 13 1.56 -3.39 -12.91
CA SER A 13 0.55 -2.55 -13.51
C SER A 13 0.04 -1.52 -12.53
N ARG A 14 -0.51 -0.44 -13.08
CA ARG A 14 -1.14 0.60 -12.27
C ARG A 14 -2.32 0.01 -11.49
N SER A 15 -3.02 -0.92 -12.09
CA SER A 15 -4.18 -1.55 -11.45
C SER A 15 -3.77 -2.25 -10.15
N THR A 16 -2.66 -2.98 -10.16
CA THR A 16 -2.17 -3.65 -8.96
C THR A 16 -1.80 -2.63 -7.89
N THR A 17 -1.13 -1.56 -8.28
CA THR A 17 -0.78 -0.49 -7.35
C THR A 17 -2.03 0.12 -6.74
N ASP A 18 -3.03 0.40 -7.56
CA ASP A 18 -4.27 1.00 -7.08
C ASP A 18 -4.96 0.09 -6.09
N GLU A 19 -4.94 -1.22 -6.33
CA GLU A 19 -5.54 -2.19 -5.41
C GLU A 19 -4.83 -2.19 -4.06
N LEU A 20 -3.50 -2.12 -4.10
CA LEU A 20 -2.72 -2.09 -2.87
C LEU A 20 -3.00 -0.81 -2.08
N LEU A 21 -3.10 0.30 -2.77
CA LEU A 21 -3.40 1.57 -2.11
C LEU A 21 -4.81 1.57 -1.55
N ALA A 22 -5.77 0.98 -2.26
CA ALA A 22 -7.14 0.90 -1.76
C ALA A 22 -7.21 0.04 -0.51
N ALA A 23 -6.49 -1.09 -0.48
CA ALA A 23 -6.44 -1.93 0.70
C ALA A 23 -5.81 -1.19 1.88
N THR A 24 -4.77 -0.41 1.59
CA THR A 24 -4.13 0.40 2.62
C THR A 24 -5.11 1.42 3.19
N GLU A 25 -5.86 2.10 2.33
CA GLU A 25 -6.84 3.08 2.77
C GLU A 25 -7.93 2.44 3.61
N ALA A 26 -8.36 1.24 3.24
CA ALA A 26 -9.36 0.53 4.03
C ALA A 26 -8.84 0.24 5.43
N ASN A 27 -7.57 -0.15 5.54
CA ASN A 27 -6.94 -0.37 6.84
C ASN A 27 -6.87 0.92 7.65
N LEU A 28 -6.53 2.02 7.00
CA LEU A 28 -6.46 3.31 7.69
C LEU A 28 -7.82 3.74 8.21
N LYS A 29 -8.88 3.43 7.49
CA LYS A 29 -10.23 3.71 7.97
C LYS A 29 -10.56 2.91 9.22
N LYS A 30 -10.08 1.68 9.28
CA LYS A 30 -10.33 0.83 10.45
C LYS A 30 -9.73 1.43 11.71
N ILE A 31 -8.59 2.10 11.59
CA ILE A 31 -7.90 2.63 12.76
C ILE A 31 -8.19 4.11 13.00
N ALA A 32 -9.00 4.73 12.14
CA ALA A 32 -9.24 6.17 12.23
C ALA A 32 -9.86 6.57 13.55
N GLY A 33 -10.66 5.68 14.14
CA GLY A 33 -11.31 5.97 15.42
C GLY A 33 -10.54 5.49 16.63
N ARG A 34 -9.38 4.89 16.42
CA ARG A 34 -8.60 4.35 17.53
C ARG A 34 -7.63 5.39 18.07
N GLU A 35 -7.37 5.26 19.34
CA GLU A 35 -6.33 6.06 19.98
C GLU A 35 -5.00 5.40 19.73
N LEU A 36 -4.11 6.08 19.03
CA LEU A 36 -2.82 5.49 18.66
C LEU A 36 -1.72 5.95 19.60
N LYS A 37 -0.83 5.02 19.93
CA LYS A 37 0.37 5.35 20.69
C LYS A 37 1.31 6.17 19.80
N PRO A 38 2.28 6.89 20.40
CA PRO A 38 3.19 7.71 19.60
C PRO A 38 3.92 6.96 18.50
N ASP A 39 4.38 5.73 18.78
CA ASP A 39 5.06 4.94 17.75
C ASP A 39 4.10 4.51 16.65
N GLN A 40 2.83 4.27 17.00
CA GLN A 40 1.83 3.94 15.99
C GLN A 40 1.50 5.15 15.13
N GLN A 41 1.50 6.34 15.73
CA GLN A 41 1.29 7.56 14.96
C GLN A 41 2.42 7.80 13.98
N GLN A 42 3.65 7.47 14.36
CA GLN A 42 4.78 7.55 13.45
C GLN A 42 4.63 6.56 12.30
N THR A 43 4.20 5.35 12.61
CA THR A 43 3.96 4.35 11.57
C THR A 43 2.87 4.83 10.61
N LEU A 44 1.82 5.43 11.12
CA LEU A 44 0.77 5.96 10.28
C LEU A 44 1.29 7.05 9.34
N ALA A 45 2.15 7.93 9.85
CA ALA A 45 2.75 8.96 9.01
C ALA A 45 3.61 8.34 7.91
N GLN A 46 4.34 7.28 8.25
CA GLN A 46 5.18 6.56 7.29
C GLN A 46 4.33 5.91 6.21
N ILE A 47 3.20 5.32 6.61
CA ILE A 47 2.28 4.71 5.64
C ILE A 47 1.80 5.75 4.64
N ARG A 48 1.39 6.91 5.13
CA ARG A 48 0.91 7.98 4.25
C ARG A 48 1.99 8.48 3.32
N GLU A 49 3.22 8.53 3.81
CA GLU A 49 4.36 8.93 2.97
C GLU A 49 4.59 7.93 1.86
N PHE A 50 4.57 6.64 2.18
CA PHE A 50 4.72 5.61 1.16
C PHE A 50 3.60 5.66 0.13
N MET A 51 2.38 5.91 0.58
CA MET A 51 1.24 6.02 -0.34
C MET A 51 1.45 7.18 -1.32
N GLU A 52 1.88 8.30 -0.81
CA GLU A 52 2.10 9.47 -1.65
C GLU A 52 3.23 9.23 -2.63
N GLN A 53 4.34 8.67 -2.16
CA GLN A 53 5.46 8.34 -3.04
C GLN A 53 5.05 7.32 -4.09
N SER A 54 4.21 6.36 -3.72
CA SER A 54 3.71 5.39 -4.67
C SER A 54 2.92 6.06 -5.80
N ARG A 55 2.04 6.99 -5.43
CA ARG A 55 1.25 7.70 -6.43
C ARG A 55 2.13 8.53 -7.35
N GLN A 56 3.14 9.19 -6.79
CA GLN A 56 4.05 9.99 -7.59
C GLN A 56 4.85 9.13 -8.55
N ALA A 57 5.34 7.99 -8.09
CA ALA A 57 6.10 7.08 -8.94
C ALA A 57 5.23 6.57 -10.09
N ALA A 58 4.00 6.17 -9.79
CA ALA A 58 3.10 5.70 -10.82
C ALA A 58 2.77 6.80 -11.82
N ALA A 59 2.60 8.02 -11.35
CA ALA A 59 2.28 9.14 -12.22
C ALA A 59 3.42 9.46 -13.17
N SER A 60 4.67 9.21 -12.75
CA SER A 60 5.82 9.45 -13.61
C SER A 60 6.18 8.22 -14.44
N GLY A 61 5.39 7.17 -14.39
CA GLY A 61 5.60 5.99 -15.22
C GLY A 61 6.47 4.93 -14.59
N ASP A 62 6.93 5.14 -13.35
CA ASP A 62 7.74 4.15 -12.66
C ASP A 62 6.82 3.20 -11.90
N LEU A 63 6.21 2.29 -12.64
CA LEU A 63 5.17 1.43 -12.07
C LEU A 63 5.72 0.44 -11.06
N GLU A 64 6.93 -0.05 -11.30
CA GLU A 64 7.54 -1.00 -10.38
C GLU A 64 7.80 -0.36 -9.02
N ARG A 65 8.35 0.84 -9.03
CA ARG A 65 8.60 1.57 -7.80
C ARG A 65 7.28 1.90 -7.09
N GLY A 66 6.28 2.31 -7.87
CA GLY A 66 4.97 2.60 -7.31
C GLY A 66 4.38 1.38 -6.61
N GLN A 67 4.47 0.22 -7.23
CA GLN A 67 3.95 -0.99 -6.63
C GLN A 67 4.72 -1.39 -5.38
N ASN A 68 6.05 -1.27 -5.41
CA ASN A 68 6.86 -1.59 -4.24
C ASN A 68 6.50 -0.71 -3.05
N LEU A 69 6.34 0.59 -3.29
CA LEU A 69 5.97 1.51 -2.24
C LEU A 69 4.57 1.24 -1.71
N ALA A 70 3.64 0.92 -2.61
CA ALA A 70 2.28 0.59 -2.21
C ALA A 70 2.25 -0.70 -1.37
N SER A 71 3.08 -1.67 -1.74
CA SER A 71 3.17 -2.91 -0.97
C SER A 71 3.67 -2.65 0.44
N LYS A 72 4.67 -1.78 0.58
CA LYS A 72 5.19 -1.43 1.89
C LYS A 72 4.11 -0.74 2.72
N ALA A 73 3.39 0.19 2.11
CA ALA A 73 2.32 0.88 2.81
C ALA A 73 1.27 -0.10 3.29
N ARG A 74 0.89 -1.05 2.45
CA ARG A 74 -0.13 -2.01 2.81
C ARG A 74 0.32 -2.92 3.95
N LEU A 75 1.55 -3.42 3.88
CA LEU A 75 2.05 -4.30 4.93
C LEU A 75 2.07 -3.60 6.28
N LEU A 76 2.53 -2.36 6.30
CA LEU A 76 2.55 -1.59 7.53
C LEU A 76 1.13 -1.33 8.03
N SER A 77 0.21 -1.03 7.13
CA SER A 77 -1.17 -0.76 7.52
C SER A 77 -1.87 -2.02 8.02
N ASP A 78 -1.57 -3.19 7.42
CA ASP A 78 -2.11 -4.44 7.91
C ASP A 78 -1.69 -4.67 9.36
N ASP A 79 -0.42 -4.43 9.65
CA ASP A 79 0.10 -4.60 10.99
C ASP A 79 -0.54 -3.61 11.96
N LEU A 80 -0.65 -2.37 11.55
CA LEU A 80 -1.22 -1.33 12.39
C LEU A 80 -2.71 -1.56 12.66
N ALA A 81 -3.41 -2.17 11.70
CA ALA A 81 -4.85 -2.40 11.83
C ALA A 81 -5.19 -3.63 12.65
N LYS A 82 -4.22 -4.43 13.03
CA LYS A 82 -4.48 -5.59 13.87
C LYS A 82 -5.04 -5.17 15.21
N PRO A 83 -5.92 -5.98 15.79
CA PRO A 83 -6.52 -5.66 17.09
C PRO A 83 -5.50 -5.56 18.21
#